data_57ed876807b69dc6e418ce20340967fe
#
_entry.id   57ed876807b69dc6e418ce20340967fe
#
_cell.length_a   1.000
_cell.length_b   1.000
_cell.length_c   1.000
_cell.angle_alpha   90.00
_cell.angle_beta   90.00
_cell.angle_gamma   90.00
#
_symmetry.space_group_name_H-M   'P 1'
#
loop_
_entity.id
_entity.type
_entity.pdbx_description
1 polymer ?
#
loop_
_entity_poly.entity_id
_entity_poly.type
_entity_poly.pdbx_seq_one_letter_code
_entity_poly.pdbx_strand_id
1 'polypeptide(L)'
;MYKYRYLLYAFVAFMALSAGTLVYTLLSDSDPAADFDSKKKELNGVFSTYNGKVYALVAGNGYYEVRGARPETFRVLSGDYSDSHIGYDGRHVYAGNLVLEGLRPDRTVALGNHYYTDGTTTWYCGGVTESDEAPGGLNYTVRFIGYRWGLNAKPQSYRYPSVELPKGGKYRSRLDQDIAVSSRQAFYRGLPMPEADPGQLRPLMIRYPERSGRASVDYFTDGKRVYYHNRRLPLPYRQDLYEPGLEGDVPSRDTYLIDPGKGMVYVNGQPFDPDKAPYRLLGDHMIHASHVLWVSEDGIYFYDTESEKVERAGDSPFGKAKPEEIAPDVFRSGDKILYLSVSESWGRKTGLRNRKTHLRELDGIRASELRKLPGAALGFGSVWQSGSRYFYFDALGSSQLMRSAIYELRDAAAARQLAASPNLSTDDVRGFLKSGTLEEAEGTGLATAVTDYRTYGNLPYWIIGGLFLAFMLMLAYKKRGKS
;
A
#
# COMPACT_ATOMS: atom_id res chain seq x y z
N MET A 1 4.47 7.97 -55.23
CA MET A 1 4.46 6.51 -54.91
C MET A 1 5.77 6.01 -54.26
N TYR A 2 6.96 6.53 -54.58
CA TYR A 2 8.27 6.07 -54.05
C TYR A 2 8.50 6.34 -52.56
N LYS A 3 8.03 7.46 -51.99
CA LYS A 3 8.23 7.81 -50.56
C LYS A 3 7.59 6.81 -49.57
N TYR A 4 6.48 6.19 -49.92
CA TYR A 4 5.82 5.20 -49.06
C TYR A 4 6.50 3.83 -49.04
N ARG A 5 7.27 3.49 -50.06
CA ARG A 5 8.03 2.23 -50.11
C ARG A 5 9.17 2.22 -49.10
N TYR A 6 9.89 3.33 -48.92
CA TYR A 6 10.97 3.44 -47.91
C TYR A 6 10.41 3.39 -46.48
N LEU A 7 9.25 4.04 -46.24
CA LEU A 7 8.55 3.93 -44.95
C LEU A 7 8.11 2.48 -44.65
N LEU A 8 7.61 1.77 -45.64
CA LEU A 8 7.23 0.38 -45.53
C LEU A 8 8.47 -0.52 -45.23
N TYR A 9 9.56 -0.31 -45.96
CA TYR A 9 10.80 -1.09 -45.71
C TYR A 9 11.38 -0.78 -44.32
N ALA A 10 11.39 0.48 -43.90
CA ALA A 10 11.83 0.86 -42.57
C ALA A 10 10.96 0.23 -41.49
N PHE A 11 9.64 0.20 -41.67
CA PHE A 11 8.70 -0.43 -40.78
C PHE A 11 8.88 -1.95 -40.70
N VAL A 12 9.03 -2.63 -41.86
CA VAL A 12 9.29 -4.08 -41.91
C VAL A 12 10.63 -4.42 -41.27
N ALA A 13 11.65 -3.62 -41.50
CA ALA A 13 12.96 -3.80 -40.86
C ALA A 13 12.88 -3.62 -39.35
N PHE A 14 12.15 -2.59 -38.88
CA PHE A 14 11.88 -2.36 -37.46
C PHE A 14 11.13 -3.53 -36.80
N MET A 15 10.10 -4.05 -37.46
CA MET A 15 9.33 -5.20 -36.95
C MET A 15 10.16 -6.48 -36.94
N ALA A 16 10.96 -6.71 -37.96
CA ALA A 16 11.88 -7.86 -38.01
C ALA A 16 12.96 -7.75 -36.94
N LEU A 17 13.51 -6.55 -36.73
CA LEU A 17 14.47 -6.28 -35.65
C LEU A 17 13.85 -6.49 -34.28
N SER A 18 12.63 -5.98 -34.05
CA SER A 18 11.91 -6.13 -32.80
C SER A 18 11.55 -7.58 -32.50
N ALA A 19 11.10 -8.33 -33.51
CA ALA A 19 10.81 -9.76 -33.39
C ALA A 19 12.09 -10.57 -33.17
N GLY A 20 13.16 -10.28 -33.90
CA GLY A 20 14.48 -10.89 -33.73
C GLY A 20 15.06 -10.61 -32.34
N THR A 21 14.89 -9.42 -31.85
CA THR A 21 15.31 -9.01 -30.50
C THR A 21 14.53 -9.80 -29.43
N LEU A 22 13.21 -9.90 -29.60
CA LEU A 22 12.35 -10.64 -28.68
C LEU A 22 12.74 -12.12 -28.65
N VAL A 23 12.92 -12.73 -29.84
CA VAL A 23 13.32 -14.11 -29.99
C VAL A 23 14.71 -14.35 -29.40
N TYR A 24 15.67 -13.46 -29.68
CA TYR A 24 17.01 -13.55 -29.09
C TYR A 24 16.99 -13.43 -27.56
N THR A 25 16.20 -12.49 -26.99
CA THR A 25 16.07 -12.35 -25.54
C THR A 25 15.35 -13.54 -24.88
N LEU A 26 14.45 -14.22 -25.59
CA LEU A 26 13.76 -15.42 -25.12
C LEU A 26 14.58 -16.70 -25.27
N LEU A 27 15.43 -16.78 -26.30
CA LEU A 27 16.23 -17.97 -26.63
C LEU A 27 17.68 -17.90 -26.15
N SER A 28 18.16 -16.73 -25.68
CA SER A 28 19.50 -16.64 -25.10
C SER A 28 19.50 -17.35 -23.74
N ASP A 29 19.95 -18.58 -23.72
CA ASP A 29 20.08 -19.46 -22.54
C ASP A 29 21.06 -18.94 -21.47
N SER A 30 21.81 -17.88 -21.73
CA SER A 30 22.59 -17.22 -20.72
C SER A 30 21.70 -16.23 -19.99
N ASP A 31 20.93 -16.70 -19.00
CA ASP A 31 20.39 -15.81 -17.98
C ASP A 31 21.55 -15.33 -17.11
N PRO A 32 22.03 -14.07 -17.28
CA PRO A 32 23.12 -13.54 -16.46
C PRO A 32 22.75 -13.58 -14.95
N ALA A 33 21.45 -13.61 -14.62
CA ALA A 33 20.97 -13.76 -13.27
C ALA A 33 21.20 -15.17 -12.74
N ALA A 34 21.00 -16.22 -13.55
CA ALA A 34 21.21 -17.61 -13.12
C ALA A 34 22.70 -17.91 -12.85
N ASP A 35 23.61 -17.41 -13.70
CA ASP A 35 25.05 -17.54 -13.47
C ASP A 35 25.49 -16.76 -12.23
N PHE A 36 24.97 -15.55 -12.04
CA PHE A 36 25.21 -14.74 -10.85
C PHE A 36 24.73 -15.48 -9.59
N ASP A 37 23.49 -15.95 -9.57
CA ASP A 37 22.89 -16.62 -8.40
C ASP A 37 23.61 -17.92 -8.02
N SER A 38 24.13 -18.66 -9.00
CA SER A 38 24.89 -19.89 -8.76
C SER A 38 26.32 -19.68 -8.27
N LYS A 39 26.94 -18.53 -8.57
CA LYS A 39 28.37 -18.26 -8.30
C LYS A 39 28.63 -17.14 -7.32
N LYS A 40 27.60 -16.35 -6.95
CA LYS A 40 27.76 -15.29 -5.94
C LYS A 40 28.19 -15.89 -4.61
N LYS A 41 29.01 -15.17 -3.89
CA LYS A 41 29.32 -15.44 -2.49
C LYS A 41 28.66 -14.37 -1.64
N GLU A 42 27.77 -14.80 -0.77
CA GLU A 42 27.13 -13.89 0.17
C GLU A 42 28.16 -13.35 1.17
N LEU A 43 28.14 -12.06 1.41
CA LEU A 43 28.91 -11.42 2.46
C LEU A 43 28.07 -11.40 3.72
N ASN A 44 27.33 -10.35 3.93
CA ASN A 44 26.33 -10.23 5.00
C ASN A 44 25.28 -9.24 4.55
N GLY A 45 24.09 -9.30 5.17
CA GLY A 45 22.97 -8.40 4.82
C GLY A 45 22.58 -8.51 3.36
N VAL A 46 22.54 -7.37 2.67
CA VAL A 46 22.13 -7.29 1.26
C VAL A 46 23.29 -7.46 0.28
N PHE A 47 24.52 -7.70 0.74
CA PHE A 47 25.73 -7.68 -0.08
C PHE A 47 26.22 -9.06 -0.47
N SER A 48 26.76 -9.15 -1.69
CA SER A 48 27.40 -10.36 -2.23
C SER A 48 28.59 -9.99 -3.10
N THR A 49 29.51 -10.94 -3.28
CA THR A 49 30.60 -10.79 -4.26
C THR A 49 30.40 -11.72 -5.44
N TYR A 50 30.74 -11.25 -6.63
CA TYR A 50 30.70 -12.01 -7.85
C TYR A 50 31.74 -11.44 -8.84
N ASN A 51 32.55 -12.31 -9.43
CA ASN A 51 33.62 -11.94 -10.39
C ASN A 51 34.51 -10.77 -9.93
N GLY A 52 34.93 -10.80 -8.65
CA GLY A 52 35.82 -9.77 -8.11
C GLY A 52 35.18 -8.41 -7.88
N LYS A 53 33.86 -8.34 -7.84
CA LYS A 53 33.09 -7.12 -7.58
C LYS A 53 32.10 -7.32 -6.45
N VAL A 54 31.71 -6.22 -5.80
CA VAL A 54 30.65 -6.21 -4.79
C VAL A 54 29.31 -5.85 -5.42
N TYR A 55 28.25 -6.53 -5.01
CA TYR A 55 26.88 -6.30 -5.42
C TYR A 55 25.99 -6.12 -4.20
N ALA A 56 24.98 -5.28 -4.33
CA ALA A 56 23.94 -5.10 -3.33
C ALA A 56 22.56 -5.53 -3.90
N LEU A 57 21.81 -6.25 -3.12
CA LEU A 57 20.38 -6.53 -3.41
C LEU A 57 19.56 -5.26 -3.20
N VAL A 58 18.91 -4.79 -4.26
CA VAL A 58 17.93 -3.71 -4.22
C VAL A 58 16.56 -4.37 -4.41
N ALA A 59 15.78 -4.44 -3.35
CA ALA A 59 14.47 -5.07 -3.40
C ALA A 59 13.61 -4.45 -4.51
N GLY A 60 12.86 -5.27 -5.24
CA GLY A 60 12.10 -4.86 -6.41
C GLY A 60 12.88 -4.80 -7.73
N ASN A 61 14.24 -4.75 -7.70
CA ASN A 61 15.09 -4.67 -8.89
C ASN A 61 16.19 -5.75 -9.01
N GLY A 62 16.45 -6.51 -7.93
CA GLY A 62 17.54 -7.48 -7.88
C GLY A 62 18.92 -6.86 -7.60
N TYR A 63 19.98 -7.53 -8.00
CA TYR A 63 21.36 -7.12 -7.66
C TYR A 63 21.92 -6.04 -8.56
N TYR A 64 22.65 -5.10 -7.96
CA TYR A 64 23.41 -4.02 -8.62
C TYR A 64 24.84 -3.97 -8.13
N GLU A 65 25.77 -3.69 -9.04
CA GLU A 65 27.18 -3.48 -8.70
C GLU A 65 27.32 -2.26 -7.77
N VAL A 66 28.02 -2.44 -6.67
CA VAL A 66 28.45 -1.36 -5.79
C VAL A 66 29.72 -0.76 -6.39
N ARG A 67 29.52 0.27 -7.23
CA ARG A 67 30.63 0.82 -8.05
C ARG A 67 31.74 1.39 -7.18
N GLY A 68 32.95 1.01 -7.49
CA GLY A 68 34.14 1.47 -6.80
C GLY A 68 34.45 0.75 -5.47
N ALA A 69 33.56 -0.14 -5.02
CA ALA A 69 33.78 -0.92 -3.82
C ALA A 69 34.92 -1.96 -4.03
N ARG A 70 35.74 -2.14 -3.00
CA ARG A 70 36.86 -3.09 -2.97
C ARG A 70 36.45 -4.35 -2.23
N PRO A 71 36.29 -5.49 -2.92
CA PRO A 71 35.81 -6.73 -2.30
C PRO A 71 36.69 -7.20 -1.13
N GLU A 72 38.00 -6.99 -1.22
CA GLU A 72 38.99 -7.47 -0.24
C GLU A 72 38.82 -6.79 1.13
N THR A 73 38.39 -5.53 1.11
CA THR A 73 38.24 -4.71 2.32
C THR A 73 36.80 -4.44 2.67
N PHE A 74 35.83 -4.90 1.84
CA PHE A 74 34.43 -4.64 2.04
C PHE A 74 33.90 -5.34 3.31
N ARG A 75 33.15 -4.60 4.11
CA ARG A 75 32.51 -5.07 5.34
C ARG A 75 31.10 -4.48 5.43
N VAL A 76 30.20 -5.19 6.10
CA VAL A 76 28.88 -4.67 6.48
C VAL A 76 29.00 -3.99 7.85
N LEU A 77 28.27 -2.89 8.05
CA LEU A 77 28.46 -2.01 9.20
C LEU A 77 28.18 -2.73 10.53
N SER A 78 27.14 -3.52 10.60
CA SER A 78 26.79 -4.26 11.81
C SER A 78 26.10 -5.59 11.47
N GLY A 79 25.99 -6.47 12.49
CA GLY A 79 25.22 -7.69 12.39
C GLY A 79 23.72 -7.50 12.65
N ASP A 80 23.26 -6.29 12.96
CA ASP A 80 21.85 -6.01 13.15
C ASP A 80 21.14 -5.95 11.78
N TYR A 81 19.97 -6.58 11.71
CA TYR A 81 19.16 -6.64 10.49
C TYR A 81 18.78 -5.24 9.97
N SER A 82 18.56 -4.30 10.87
CA SER A 82 18.21 -2.90 10.53
C SER A 82 19.30 -2.19 9.74
N ASP A 83 20.58 -2.55 9.93
CA ASP A 83 21.74 -1.94 9.30
C ASP A 83 22.34 -2.78 8.17
N SER A 84 21.68 -3.88 7.83
CA SER A 84 22.18 -4.88 6.86
C SER A 84 22.39 -4.34 5.44
N HIS A 85 21.83 -3.16 5.12
CA HIS A 85 21.96 -2.46 3.86
C HIS A 85 23.11 -1.44 3.83
N ILE A 86 23.84 -1.28 4.95
CA ILE A 86 24.99 -0.37 5.04
C ILE A 86 26.30 -1.18 4.99
N GLY A 87 27.11 -0.85 4.00
CA GLY A 87 28.44 -1.44 3.82
C GLY A 87 29.50 -0.37 3.74
N TYR A 88 30.76 -0.78 3.93
CA TYR A 88 31.91 0.10 3.77
C TYR A 88 33.12 -0.67 3.29
N ASP A 89 34.02 0.03 2.64
CA ASP A 89 35.40 -0.44 2.35
C ASP A 89 36.42 0.53 2.97
N GLY A 90 37.68 0.41 2.62
CA GLY A 90 38.72 1.33 3.13
C GLY A 90 38.60 2.77 2.63
N ARG A 91 37.62 3.12 1.80
CA ARG A 91 37.46 4.45 1.18
C ARG A 91 36.07 5.08 1.34
N HIS A 92 35.03 4.28 1.20
CA HIS A 92 33.65 4.80 1.14
C HIS A 92 32.73 4.00 2.03
N VAL A 93 31.60 4.64 2.38
CA VAL A 93 30.43 4.02 3.00
C VAL A 93 29.31 3.97 1.95
N TYR A 94 28.54 2.91 1.96
CA TYR A 94 27.50 2.64 0.96
C TYR A 94 26.16 2.32 1.64
N ALA A 95 25.07 2.83 1.08
CA ALA A 95 23.72 2.35 1.34
C ALA A 95 23.23 1.54 0.12
N GLY A 96 23.16 0.22 0.25
CA GLY A 96 22.99 -0.65 -0.91
C GLY A 96 24.09 -0.42 -1.93
N ASN A 97 23.72 0.02 -3.14
CA ASN A 97 24.68 0.31 -4.22
C ASN A 97 25.04 1.81 -4.37
N LEU A 98 24.60 2.67 -3.45
CA LEU A 98 24.84 4.11 -3.45
C LEU A 98 26.01 4.46 -2.51
N VAL A 99 26.89 5.35 -2.95
CA VAL A 99 27.94 5.93 -2.10
C VAL A 99 27.35 7.01 -1.20
N LEU A 100 27.66 6.96 0.09
CA LEU A 100 27.32 8.01 1.06
C LEU A 100 28.51 8.96 1.15
N GLU A 101 28.45 10.01 0.36
CA GLU A 101 29.55 10.97 0.26
C GLU A 101 29.87 11.65 1.59
N GLY A 102 31.14 11.85 1.88
CA GLY A 102 31.61 12.57 3.05
C GLY A 102 31.67 11.76 4.35
N LEU A 103 31.07 10.55 4.42
CA LEU A 103 31.25 9.66 5.56
C LEU A 103 32.62 8.98 5.52
N ARG A 104 33.32 8.97 6.66
CA ARG A 104 34.59 8.27 6.82
C ARG A 104 34.36 6.84 7.33
N PRO A 105 34.80 5.81 6.57
CA PRO A 105 34.51 4.41 6.90
C PRO A 105 35.02 3.98 8.28
N ASP A 106 36.19 4.48 8.69
CA ASP A 106 36.85 4.16 9.97
C ASP A 106 36.13 4.73 11.21
N ARG A 107 35.19 5.67 11.01
CA ARG A 107 34.49 6.38 12.11
C ARG A 107 32.99 6.27 12.01
N THR A 108 32.47 5.67 10.95
CA THR A 108 31.03 5.59 10.74
C THR A 108 30.40 4.64 11.75
N VAL A 109 29.37 5.12 12.43
CA VAL A 109 28.56 4.38 13.41
C VAL A 109 27.08 4.59 13.14
N ALA A 110 26.26 3.61 13.50
CA ALA A 110 24.81 3.74 13.53
C ALA A 110 24.38 4.54 14.77
N LEU A 111 23.53 5.53 14.58
CA LEU A 111 22.84 6.27 15.67
C LEU A 111 21.52 5.60 16.09
N GLY A 112 21.06 4.60 15.33
CA GLY A 112 19.71 4.03 15.40
C GLY A 112 18.74 4.73 14.46
N ASN A 113 17.55 4.13 14.25
CA ASN A 113 16.50 4.67 13.37
C ASN A 113 17.00 5.01 11.95
N HIS A 114 17.88 4.17 11.40
CA HIS A 114 18.46 4.33 10.07
C HIS A 114 19.32 5.61 9.89
N TYR A 115 19.86 6.18 10.97
CA TYR A 115 20.81 7.29 10.90
C TYR A 115 22.23 6.82 11.16
N TYR A 116 23.17 7.31 10.33
CA TYR A 116 24.59 6.94 10.34
C TYR A 116 25.45 8.18 10.34
N THR A 117 26.51 8.19 11.16
CA THR A 117 27.38 9.35 11.30
C THR A 117 28.83 8.95 11.48
N ASP A 118 29.76 9.83 11.06
CA ASP A 118 31.17 9.77 11.40
C ASP A 118 31.57 10.85 12.44
N GLY A 119 30.55 11.53 13.01
CA GLY A 119 30.70 12.66 13.92
C GLY A 119 30.79 14.01 13.21
N THR A 120 30.93 14.07 11.89
CA THR A 120 31.00 15.28 11.07
C THR A 120 29.86 15.34 10.06
N THR A 121 29.68 14.25 9.34
CA THR A 121 28.61 14.05 8.36
C THR A 121 27.61 13.06 8.93
N THR A 122 26.33 13.26 8.67
CA THR A 122 25.25 12.36 9.10
C THR A 122 24.29 12.14 7.96
N TRP A 123 23.90 10.89 7.74
CA TRP A 123 22.93 10.46 6.74
C TRP A 123 21.77 9.73 7.39
N TYR A 124 20.57 9.92 6.85
CA TYR A 124 19.47 8.98 6.96
C TYR A 124 19.56 8.01 5.77
N CYS A 125 19.43 6.70 6.03
CA CYS A 125 19.40 5.67 4.98
C CYS A 125 18.34 4.64 5.35
N GLY A 126 17.16 4.72 4.74
CA GLY A 126 16.05 3.81 5.03
C GLY A 126 16.39 2.35 4.70
N GLY A 127 15.96 1.43 5.56
CA GLY A 127 16.22 -0.01 5.42
C GLY A 127 15.38 -0.71 4.34
N VAL A 128 14.35 -0.04 3.82
CA VAL A 128 13.47 -0.55 2.76
C VAL A 128 13.65 0.28 1.50
N THR A 129 13.76 -0.40 0.37
CA THR A 129 13.88 0.29 -0.93
C THR A 129 12.56 0.92 -1.34
N GLU A 130 12.63 2.12 -1.88
CA GLU A 130 11.50 2.86 -2.41
C GLU A 130 11.61 2.99 -3.93
N SER A 131 10.45 3.04 -4.60
CA SER A 131 10.41 3.31 -6.03
C SER A 131 10.96 4.71 -6.29
N ASP A 132 11.99 4.78 -7.11
CA ASP A 132 12.36 6.05 -7.72
C ASP A 132 11.33 6.35 -8.82
N GLU A 133 10.87 7.58 -8.94
CA GLU A 133 10.03 8.00 -10.05
C GLU A 133 10.80 7.80 -11.36
N ALA A 134 10.87 6.55 -11.75
CA ALA A 134 11.70 6.09 -12.83
C ALA A 134 11.10 6.54 -14.17
N PRO A 135 11.94 6.71 -15.18
CA PRO A 135 11.50 7.02 -16.52
C PRO A 135 10.42 6.03 -16.93
N GLY A 136 9.26 6.54 -17.36
CA GLY A 136 8.04 5.78 -17.65
C GLY A 136 8.32 4.43 -18.34
N GLY A 137 7.47 3.44 -18.13
CA GLY A 137 7.72 2.02 -18.45
C GLY A 137 8.36 1.72 -19.82
N LEU A 138 8.10 2.55 -20.85
CA LEU A 138 8.74 2.43 -22.16
C LEU A 138 10.25 2.72 -22.10
N ASN A 139 10.66 3.80 -21.41
CA ASN A 139 12.07 4.17 -21.27
C ASN A 139 12.83 3.13 -20.45
N TYR A 140 12.19 2.60 -19.37
CA TYR A 140 12.77 1.49 -18.61
C TYR A 140 12.98 0.25 -19.49
N THR A 141 11.97 -0.12 -20.29
CA THR A 141 12.03 -1.28 -21.21
C THR A 141 13.15 -1.11 -22.25
N VAL A 142 13.27 0.05 -22.88
CA VAL A 142 14.34 0.33 -23.86
C VAL A 142 15.72 0.24 -23.21
N ARG A 143 15.88 0.82 -22.01
CA ARG A 143 17.15 0.72 -21.25
C ARG A 143 17.45 -0.71 -20.82
N PHE A 144 16.43 -1.48 -20.44
CA PHE A 144 16.60 -2.88 -20.05
C PHE A 144 17.04 -3.75 -21.25
N ILE A 145 16.44 -3.53 -22.44
CA ILE A 145 16.89 -4.17 -23.68
C ILE A 145 18.34 -3.81 -23.98
N GLY A 146 18.70 -2.52 -23.91
CA GLY A 146 20.07 -2.06 -24.11
C GLY A 146 21.07 -2.70 -23.12
N TYR A 147 20.64 -2.87 -21.84
CA TYR A 147 21.43 -3.59 -20.84
C TYR A 147 21.67 -5.05 -21.23
N ARG A 148 20.63 -5.77 -21.67
CA ARG A 148 20.75 -7.16 -22.13
C ARG A 148 21.73 -7.31 -23.32
N TRP A 149 21.91 -6.27 -24.09
CA TRP A 149 22.86 -6.22 -25.21
C TRP A 149 24.24 -5.63 -24.84
N GLY A 150 24.47 -5.33 -23.57
CA GLY A 150 25.71 -4.75 -23.11
C GLY A 150 25.93 -3.28 -23.50
N LEU A 151 24.88 -2.60 -23.98
CA LEU A 151 24.95 -1.20 -24.43
C LEU A 151 24.81 -0.19 -23.27
N ASN A 152 24.12 -0.58 -22.21
CA ASN A 152 23.82 0.28 -21.06
C ASN A 152 24.07 -0.44 -19.75
N ALA A 153 24.27 0.33 -18.68
CA ALA A 153 24.13 -0.21 -17.31
C ALA A 153 22.72 -0.69 -17.06
N LYS A 154 22.54 -1.68 -16.17
CA LYS A 154 21.23 -2.17 -15.72
C LYS A 154 20.38 -1.00 -15.21
N PRO A 155 19.16 -0.77 -15.76
CA PRO A 155 18.29 0.31 -15.28
C PRO A 155 17.83 0.01 -13.86
N GLN A 156 17.75 1.04 -13.03
CA GLN A 156 17.35 0.96 -11.63
C GLN A 156 16.09 1.82 -11.43
N SER A 157 15.05 1.26 -10.81
CA SER A 157 13.78 1.94 -10.49
C SER A 157 13.45 1.89 -9.01
N TYR A 158 14.28 1.25 -8.21
CA TYR A 158 14.21 1.24 -6.76
C TYR A 158 15.56 1.59 -6.17
N ARG A 159 15.58 2.28 -5.03
CA ARG A 159 16.79 2.60 -4.28
C ARG A 159 16.53 2.63 -2.79
N TYR A 160 17.56 2.51 -1.99
CA TYR A 160 17.49 2.83 -0.57
C TYR A 160 17.39 4.35 -0.43
N PRO A 161 16.32 4.89 0.22
CA PRO A 161 16.20 6.33 0.42
C PRO A 161 17.36 6.80 1.27
N SER A 162 18.07 7.83 0.81
CA SER A 162 19.28 8.34 1.46
C SER A 162 19.26 9.86 1.43
N VAL A 163 19.37 10.48 2.61
CA VAL A 163 19.32 11.94 2.77
C VAL A 163 20.45 12.40 3.69
N GLU A 164 21.30 13.31 3.21
CA GLU A 164 22.34 13.93 4.04
C GLU A 164 21.72 15.02 4.93
N LEU A 165 21.98 14.97 6.24
CA LEU A 165 21.56 15.99 7.18
C LEU A 165 22.48 17.22 7.10
N PRO A 166 22.03 18.40 7.51
CA PRO A 166 22.84 19.62 7.54
C PRO A 166 24.14 19.44 8.31
N LYS A 167 25.27 19.87 7.74
CA LYS A 167 26.61 19.72 8.33
C LYS A 167 26.74 20.50 9.63
N GLY A 168 27.60 20.01 10.53
CA GLY A 168 27.92 20.66 11.79
C GLY A 168 26.91 20.45 12.93
N GLY A 169 25.85 19.70 12.70
CA GLY A 169 24.92 19.27 13.72
C GLY A 169 25.43 18.05 14.49
N LYS A 170 25.24 18.05 15.81
CA LYS A 170 25.35 16.83 16.62
C LYS A 170 23.97 16.18 16.69
N TYR A 171 23.83 15.08 15.98
CA TYR A 171 22.55 14.36 15.87
C TYR A 171 22.51 13.16 16.81
N ARG A 172 21.31 12.81 17.24
CA ARG A 172 20.98 11.57 17.94
C ARG A 172 19.64 11.05 17.45
N SER A 173 19.48 9.75 17.38
CA SER A 173 18.15 9.17 17.15
C SER A 173 17.24 9.43 18.35
N ARG A 174 15.96 9.56 18.08
CA ARG A 174 14.94 9.77 19.11
C ARG A 174 13.65 9.09 18.67
N LEU A 175 13.00 8.40 19.62
CA LEU A 175 11.85 7.56 19.32
C LEU A 175 12.24 6.38 18.37
N ASP A 176 11.39 5.41 18.23
CA ASP A 176 11.64 4.26 17.33
C ASP A 176 10.90 4.46 15.98
N GLN A 177 11.03 5.66 15.37
CA GLN A 177 10.20 6.07 14.23
C GLN A 177 10.96 6.95 13.21
N ASP A 178 12.15 6.55 12.80
CA ASP A 178 12.96 7.29 11.80
C ASP A 178 13.20 8.77 12.14
N ILE A 179 13.27 9.09 13.44
CA ILE A 179 13.50 10.46 13.92
C ILE A 179 14.92 10.65 14.43
N ALA A 180 15.56 11.71 13.95
CA ALA A 180 16.76 12.27 14.55
C ALA A 180 16.53 13.69 15.03
N VAL A 181 17.25 14.07 16.08
CA VAL A 181 17.21 15.41 16.63
C VAL A 181 18.62 15.96 16.85
N SER A 182 18.77 17.27 16.65
CA SER A 182 19.87 18.09 17.15
C SER A 182 19.39 18.91 18.34
N SER A 183 20.24 19.79 18.87
CA SER A 183 19.84 20.76 19.92
C SER A 183 18.79 21.79 19.44
N ARG A 184 18.64 21.94 18.12
CA ARG A 184 17.82 23.03 17.53
C ARG A 184 16.72 22.54 16.60
N GLN A 185 16.83 21.34 16.07
CA GLN A 185 15.98 20.87 14.97
C GLN A 185 15.71 19.38 15.06
N ALA A 186 14.51 19.00 14.66
CA ALA A 186 14.09 17.60 14.48
C ALA A 186 13.99 17.24 12.99
N PHE A 187 14.20 15.98 12.69
CA PHE A 187 14.17 15.43 11.33
C PHE A 187 13.38 14.13 11.33
N TYR A 188 12.55 13.95 10.34
CA TYR A 188 11.88 12.69 10.02
C TYR A 188 12.43 12.19 8.69
N ARG A 189 13.00 10.98 8.67
CA ARG A 189 13.64 10.39 7.47
C ARG A 189 14.65 11.33 6.79
N GLY A 190 15.45 12.05 7.59
CA GLY A 190 16.42 13.03 7.10
C GLY A 190 15.85 14.38 6.68
N LEU A 191 14.53 14.54 6.58
CA LEU A 191 13.87 15.78 6.21
C LEU A 191 13.53 16.62 7.45
N PRO A 192 13.78 17.95 7.44
CA PRO A 192 13.54 18.79 8.61
C PRO A 192 12.06 18.90 8.93
N MET A 193 11.72 18.89 10.23
CA MET A 193 10.40 19.18 10.76
C MET A 193 10.33 20.66 11.14
N PRO A 194 9.62 21.49 10.36
CA PRO A 194 9.64 22.95 10.57
C PRO A 194 9.15 23.35 11.96
N GLU A 195 9.91 24.17 12.66
CA GLU A 195 9.58 24.73 13.99
C GLU A 195 9.33 23.70 15.10
N ALA A 196 9.60 22.41 14.89
CA ALA A 196 9.44 21.41 15.92
C ALA A 196 10.42 21.62 17.07
N ASP A 197 9.93 21.57 18.31
CA ASP A 197 10.78 21.51 19.48
C ASP A 197 11.38 20.12 19.64
N PRO A 198 12.70 19.94 19.41
CA PRO A 198 13.32 18.61 19.49
C PRO A 198 13.23 17.98 20.87
N GLY A 199 13.13 18.82 21.91
CA GLY A 199 13.05 18.39 23.30
C GLY A 199 11.70 17.82 23.69
N GLN A 200 10.63 18.29 23.05
CA GLN A 200 9.24 17.94 23.37
C GLN A 200 8.59 17.00 22.35
N LEU A 201 9.30 16.67 21.26
CA LEU A 201 8.74 15.84 20.20
C LEU A 201 8.37 14.44 20.71
N ARG A 202 7.15 14.01 20.44
CA ARG A 202 6.60 12.70 20.77
C ARG A 202 5.57 12.26 19.74
N PRO A 203 5.33 10.94 19.57
CA PRO A 203 4.25 10.45 18.72
C PRO A 203 2.88 10.78 19.31
N LEU A 204 1.87 10.89 18.47
CA LEU A 204 0.48 10.77 18.90
C LEU A 204 0.15 9.31 19.18
N MET A 205 -1.03 9.07 19.75
CA MET A 205 -1.47 7.71 20.09
C MET A 205 -2.43 7.19 19.03
N ILE A 206 -2.21 5.96 18.61
CA ILE A 206 -3.21 5.17 17.89
C ILE A 206 -4.16 4.61 18.94
N ARG A 207 -5.46 4.83 18.76
CA ARG A 207 -6.51 4.30 19.64
C ARG A 207 -7.27 3.19 18.93
N TYR A 208 -7.37 2.07 19.59
CA TYR A 208 -8.15 0.91 19.15
C TYR A 208 -9.39 0.76 20.02
N PRO A 209 -10.52 0.20 19.51
CA PRO A 209 -11.72 -0.01 20.29
C PRO A 209 -11.51 -0.93 21.49
N GLU A 210 -10.81 -2.04 21.30
CA GLU A 210 -10.79 -3.17 22.24
C GLU A 210 -9.40 -3.48 22.82
N ARG A 211 -8.37 -2.73 22.49
CA ARG A 211 -7.00 -2.97 22.96
C ARG A 211 -6.27 -1.70 23.33
N SER A 212 -5.15 -1.87 24.05
CA SER A 212 -4.26 -0.76 24.41
C SER A 212 -3.76 -0.02 23.15
N GLY A 213 -3.76 1.31 23.22
CA GLY A 213 -3.19 2.15 22.17
C GLY A 213 -1.69 1.94 22.02
N ARG A 214 -1.18 2.29 20.85
CA ARG A 214 0.26 2.32 20.57
C ARG A 214 0.68 3.69 20.03
N ALA A 215 2.00 3.93 20.02
CA ALA A 215 2.54 5.13 19.42
C ALA A 215 2.33 5.15 17.89
N SER A 216 1.91 6.29 17.34
CA SER A 216 1.86 6.51 15.90
C SER A 216 3.28 6.55 15.32
N VAL A 217 3.43 6.06 14.10
CA VAL A 217 4.68 6.17 13.31
C VAL A 217 4.62 7.34 12.31
N ASP A 218 3.44 7.93 12.13
CA ASP A 218 3.16 8.93 11.11
C ASP A 218 2.82 10.30 11.68
N TYR A 219 2.15 10.35 12.86
CA TYR A 219 1.72 11.60 13.49
C TYR A 219 2.48 11.90 14.77
N PHE A 220 2.98 13.14 14.87
CA PHE A 220 3.81 13.61 15.98
C PHE A 220 3.32 14.93 16.54
N THR A 221 3.74 15.26 17.77
CA THR A 221 3.51 16.57 18.38
C THR A 221 4.73 17.01 19.19
N ASP A 222 4.95 18.32 19.26
CA ASP A 222 5.88 18.97 20.19
C ASP A 222 5.16 19.58 21.42
N GLY A 223 3.89 19.20 21.63
CA GLY A 223 3.04 19.75 22.68
C GLY A 223 2.32 21.05 22.30
N LYS A 224 2.64 21.65 21.17
CA LYS A 224 2.00 22.87 20.64
C LYS A 224 1.47 22.64 19.23
N ARG A 225 2.24 21.96 18.40
CA ARG A 225 2.01 21.71 16.98
C ARG A 225 1.81 20.24 16.72
N VAL A 226 1.19 19.94 15.61
CA VAL A 226 1.00 18.56 15.11
C VAL A 226 1.70 18.42 13.77
N TYR A 227 2.29 17.26 13.54
CA TYR A 227 3.03 16.93 12.34
C TYR A 227 2.52 15.60 11.77
N TYR A 228 2.44 15.55 10.45
CA TYR A 228 2.38 14.33 9.68
C TYR A 228 3.73 14.14 9.00
N HIS A 229 4.46 13.10 9.37
CA HIS A 229 5.86 12.94 8.98
C HIS A 229 6.68 14.20 9.35
N ASN A 230 7.33 14.83 8.34
CA ASN A 230 8.05 16.09 8.52
C ASN A 230 7.19 17.35 8.30
N ARG A 231 5.93 17.21 7.89
CA ARG A 231 5.06 18.34 7.55
C ARG A 231 4.23 18.79 8.74
N ARG A 232 4.32 20.07 9.07
CA ARG A 232 3.45 20.70 10.08
C ARG A 232 2.01 20.77 9.57
N LEU A 233 1.06 20.36 10.41
CA LEU A 233 -0.37 20.46 10.11
C LEU A 233 -0.95 21.81 10.58
N PRO A 234 -2.02 22.32 9.92
CA PRO A 234 -2.66 23.59 10.26
C PRO A 234 -3.62 23.44 11.45
N LEU A 235 -3.21 22.69 12.48
CA LEU A 235 -3.98 22.54 13.71
C LEU A 235 -3.07 22.61 14.94
N PRO A 236 -3.53 23.22 16.06
CA PRO A 236 -2.81 23.17 17.32
C PRO A 236 -2.94 21.78 17.95
N TYR A 237 -1.92 21.41 18.73
CA TYR A 237 -2.02 20.18 19.51
C TYR A 237 -3.11 20.28 20.58
N ARG A 238 -3.86 19.20 20.72
CA ARG A 238 -4.81 18.94 21.80
C ARG A 238 -4.66 17.51 22.27
N GLN A 239 -4.91 17.27 23.54
CA GLN A 239 -4.69 15.95 24.15
C GLN A 239 -5.65 14.86 23.64
N ASP A 240 -6.80 15.27 23.11
CA ASP A 240 -7.83 14.37 22.57
C ASP A 240 -7.60 13.95 21.10
N LEU A 241 -6.64 14.58 20.40
CA LEU A 241 -6.24 14.16 19.06
C LEU A 241 -5.72 12.73 19.07
N TYR A 242 -6.12 11.94 18.09
CA TYR A 242 -5.67 10.56 17.98
C TYR A 242 -5.75 10.03 16.55
N GLU A 243 -4.93 9.03 16.27
CA GLU A 243 -5.02 8.19 15.08
C GLU A 243 -5.97 7.04 15.37
N PRO A 244 -7.02 6.78 14.55
CA PRO A 244 -7.88 5.60 14.74
C PRO A 244 -7.08 4.34 14.39
N GLY A 245 -7.11 3.36 15.29
CA GLY A 245 -6.57 2.03 15.05
C GLY A 245 -7.58 1.22 14.27
N LEU A 246 -7.42 1.18 12.96
CA LEU A 246 -8.26 0.39 12.08
C LEU A 246 -7.82 -1.06 12.19
N GLU A 247 -8.75 -1.97 12.48
CA GLU A 247 -8.52 -3.42 12.56
C GLU A 247 -8.94 -4.07 11.23
N GLY A 248 -8.27 -5.14 10.86
CA GLY A 248 -8.57 -5.89 9.64
C GLY A 248 -7.62 -5.65 8.45
N ASP A 249 -7.97 -6.24 7.33
CA ASP A 249 -7.23 -6.15 6.06
C ASP A 249 -7.49 -4.80 5.36
N VAL A 250 -7.15 -3.70 6.00
CA VAL A 250 -7.19 -2.39 5.33
C VAL A 250 -6.00 -2.31 4.38
N PRO A 251 -6.21 -2.43 3.06
CA PRO A 251 -5.10 -2.47 2.11
C PRO A 251 -4.48 -1.09 1.85
N SER A 252 -5.09 -0.04 2.40
CA SER A 252 -4.57 1.31 2.22
C SER A 252 -3.45 1.57 3.23
N ARG A 253 -2.38 2.20 2.75
CA ARG A 253 -1.33 2.77 3.59
C ARG A 253 -1.73 4.14 4.15
N ASP A 254 -3.00 4.51 4.00
CA ASP A 254 -3.50 5.80 4.41
C ASP A 254 -3.67 5.84 5.93
N THR A 255 -3.19 6.89 6.53
CA THR A 255 -3.28 7.11 7.96
C THR A 255 -4.17 8.32 8.24
N TYR A 256 -5.00 8.19 9.25
CA TYR A 256 -5.99 9.20 9.60
C TYR A 256 -5.67 9.82 10.93
N LEU A 257 -5.99 11.12 11.10
CA LEU A 257 -5.96 11.80 12.37
C LEU A 257 -7.35 12.39 12.64
N ILE A 258 -7.90 12.13 13.81
CA ILE A 258 -9.19 12.66 14.25
C ILE A 258 -8.97 13.81 15.24
N ASP A 259 -9.64 14.93 14.99
CA ASP A 259 -9.86 16.02 15.94
C ASP A 259 -11.30 15.97 16.47
N PRO A 260 -11.56 15.29 17.60
CA PRO A 260 -12.93 15.10 18.10
C PRO A 260 -13.63 16.41 18.46
N GLY A 261 -12.85 17.41 18.90
CA GLY A 261 -13.42 18.69 19.34
C GLY A 261 -13.98 19.54 18.21
N LYS A 262 -13.51 19.31 16.98
CA LYS A 262 -14.03 19.97 15.78
C LYS A 262 -14.77 19.01 14.87
N GLY A 263 -14.77 17.70 15.16
CA GLY A 263 -15.26 16.68 14.27
C GLY A 263 -14.52 16.64 12.94
N MET A 264 -13.24 17.04 12.94
CA MET A 264 -12.42 17.07 11.73
C MET A 264 -11.60 15.80 11.59
N VAL A 265 -11.37 15.42 10.34
CA VAL A 265 -10.51 14.29 9.96
C VAL A 265 -9.43 14.79 9.01
N TYR A 266 -8.25 14.24 9.19
CA TYR A 266 -7.11 14.43 8.29
C TYR A 266 -6.70 13.05 7.76
N VAL A 267 -6.41 12.95 6.48
CA VAL A 267 -5.86 11.75 5.84
C VAL A 267 -4.48 12.09 5.26
N ASN A 268 -3.47 11.32 5.60
CA ASN A 268 -2.09 11.59 5.15
C ASN A 268 -1.67 13.06 5.40
N GLY A 269 -2.16 13.62 6.52
CA GLY A 269 -1.96 15.01 6.90
C GLY A 269 -2.72 16.05 6.07
N GLN A 270 -3.69 15.67 5.23
CA GLN A 270 -4.58 16.58 4.50
C GLN A 270 -5.95 16.61 5.19
N PRO A 271 -6.52 17.80 5.45
CA PRO A 271 -7.84 17.89 6.06
C PRO A 271 -8.95 17.47 5.08
N PHE A 272 -9.99 16.86 5.60
CA PHE A 272 -11.27 16.77 4.91
C PHE A 272 -11.90 18.16 4.79
N ASP A 273 -12.94 18.30 3.97
CA ASP A 273 -13.63 19.57 3.79
C ASP A 273 -14.24 20.05 5.13
N PRO A 274 -13.81 21.18 5.69
CA PRO A 274 -14.30 21.66 6.97
C PRO A 274 -15.78 22.06 6.96
N ASP A 275 -16.31 22.42 5.79
CA ASP A 275 -17.72 22.82 5.65
C ASP A 275 -18.68 21.62 5.76
N LYS A 276 -18.15 20.41 5.70
CA LYS A 276 -18.91 19.15 5.83
C LYS A 276 -18.75 18.49 7.20
N ALA A 277 -17.94 19.08 8.08
CA ALA A 277 -17.79 18.57 9.45
C ALA A 277 -19.13 18.73 10.24
N PRO A 278 -19.36 17.90 11.27
CA PRO A 278 -18.44 16.90 11.83
C PRO A 278 -18.46 15.56 11.07
N TYR A 279 -17.29 14.97 10.94
CA TYR A 279 -17.11 13.61 10.42
C TYR A 279 -17.05 12.58 11.54
N ARG A 280 -17.54 11.39 11.28
CA ARG A 280 -17.47 10.24 12.18
C ARG A 280 -17.06 9.00 11.39
N LEU A 281 -16.20 8.19 11.94
CA LEU A 281 -15.82 6.91 11.36
C LEU A 281 -17.04 5.98 11.31
N LEU A 282 -17.28 5.36 10.16
CA LEU A 282 -18.29 4.34 9.98
C LEU A 282 -17.63 2.97 10.13
N GLY A 283 -17.79 2.36 11.31
CA GLY A 283 -17.12 1.11 11.64
C GLY A 283 -15.65 1.34 12.06
N ASP A 284 -15.24 0.63 13.08
CA ASP A 284 -13.87 0.68 13.60
C ASP A 284 -13.21 -0.71 13.61
N HIS A 285 -13.97 -1.77 13.35
CA HIS A 285 -13.48 -3.14 13.23
C HIS A 285 -12.85 -3.41 11.86
N MET A 286 -13.45 -2.93 10.78
CA MET A 286 -12.95 -3.01 9.41
C MET A 286 -12.38 -4.38 9.02
N ILE A 287 -13.09 -5.44 9.37
CA ILE A 287 -12.67 -6.81 9.10
C ILE A 287 -12.76 -7.20 7.61
N HIS A 288 -13.56 -6.47 6.85
CA HIS A 288 -13.66 -6.63 5.41
C HIS A 288 -12.70 -5.66 4.69
N ALA A 289 -12.18 -6.05 3.54
CA ALA A 289 -11.30 -5.21 2.72
C ALA A 289 -12.06 -4.03 2.09
N SER A 290 -12.63 -3.18 2.92
CA SER A 290 -13.46 -2.04 2.54
C SER A 290 -12.66 -0.73 2.48
N HIS A 291 -13.26 0.29 1.86
CA HIS A 291 -12.81 1.66 2.07
C HIS A 291 -13.11 2.10 3.49
N VAL A 292 -12.25 2.95 4.05
CA VAL A 292 -12.54 3.65 5.30
C VAL A 292 -13.61 4.71 5.03
N LEU A 293 -14.80 4.53 5.60
CA LEU A 293 -15.93 5.41 5.36
C LEU A 293 -16.13 6.39 6.51
N TRP A 294 -16.43 7.63 6.15
CA TRP A 294 -16.65 8.73 7.08
C TRP A 294 -18.05 9.31 6.88
N VAL A 295 -18.83 9.35 7.96
CA VAL A 295 -20.19 9.87 7.95
C VAL A 295 -20.17 11.34 8.37
N SER A 296 -20.79 12.19 7.56
CA SER A 296 -21.22 13.53 7.98
C SER A 296 -22.74 13.66 7.84
N GLU A 297 -23.32 14.80 8.26
CA GLU A 297 -24.74 15.09 8.02
C GLU A 297 -25.04 15.19 6.52
N ASP A 298 -24.08 15.66 5.73
CA ASP A 298 -24.16 15.89 4.30
C ASP A 298 -24.00 14.62 3.45
N GLY A 299 -23.31 13.60 3.95
CA GLY A 299 -23.06 12.39 3.16
C GLY A 299 -22.09 11.40 3.77
N ILE A 300 -21.79 10.37 2.99
CA ILE A 300 -20.74 9.39 3.25
C ILE A 300 -19.52 9.76 2.40
N TYR A 301 -18.36 9.77 3.00
CA TYR A 301 -17.10 10.16 2.39
C TYR A 301 -16.03 9.07 2.54
N PHE A 302 -15.10 9.02 1.61
CA PHE A 302 -13.92 8.15 1.67
C PHE A 302 -12.72 8.85 1.00
N TYR A 303 -11.54 8.39 1.29
CA TYR A 303 -10.34 8.84 0.59
C TYR A 303 -10.02 7.86 -0.56
N ASP A 304 -9.99 8.37 -1.78
CA ASP A 304 -9.53 7.61 -2.94
C ASP A 304 -8.02 7.74 -3.09
N THR A 305 -7.30 6.65 -2.84
CA THR A 305 -5.84 6.58 -2.88
C THR A 305 -5.24 6.82 -4.26
N GLU A 306 -5.98 6.54 -5.32
CA GLU A 306 -5.48 6.70 -6.70
C GLU A 306 -5.61 8.13 -7.21
N SER A 307 -6.66 8.82 -6.84
CA SER A 307 -6.85 10.24 -7.15
C SER A 307 -6.25 11.17 -6.09
N GLU A 308 -5.87 10.62 -4.92
CA GLU A 308 -5.41 11.34 -3.72
C GLU A 308 -6.41 12.40 -3.24
N LYS A 309 -7.71 12.07 -3.27
CA LYS A 309 -8.81 12.97 -2.93
C LYS A 309 -9.81 12.34 -1.99
N VAL A 310 -10.44 13.20 -1.20
CA VAL A 310 -11.65 12.84 -0.45
C VAL A 310 -12.84 12.94 -1.41
N GLU A 311 -13.55 11.84 -1.57
CA GLU A 311 -14.71 11.74 -2.46
C GLU A 311 -15.97 11.38 -1.70
N ARG A 312 -17.13 11.74 -2.27
CA ARG A 312 -18.44 11.46 -1.72
C ARG A 312 -19.00 10.17 -2.31
N ALA A 313 -19.29 9.18 -1.45
CA ALA A 313 -19.86 7.89 -1.85
C ALA A 313 -21.39 7.91 -2.01
N GLY A 314 -22.07 8.81 -1.33
CA GLY A 314 -23.54 8.92 -1.38
C GLY A 314 -24.12 9.75 -0.23
N ASP A 315 -25.45 9.73 -0.09
CA ASP A 315 -26.15 10.42 0.98
C ASP A 315 -25.99 9.69 2.33
N SER A 316 -26.04 10.46 3.43
CA SER A 316 -25.98 9.89 4.77
C SER A 316 -27.34 9.32 5.22
N PRO A 317 -27.46 8.01 5.44
CA PRO A 317 -28.69 7.43 5.97
C PRO A 317 -28.85 7.64 7.49
N PHE A 318 -27.87 8.23 8.14
CA PHE A 318 -27.84 8.44 9.59
C PHE A 318 -28.31 9.85 9.99
N GLY A 319 -28.32 10.80 9.06
CA GLY A 319 -28.57 12.21 9.36
C GLY A 319 -27.64 12.73 10.46
N LYS A 320 -28.21 13.27 11.54
CA LYS A 320 -27.45 13.75 12.72
C LYS A 320 -27.13 12.65 13.74
N ALA A 321 -27.73 11.49 13.62
CA ALA A 321 -27.51 10.40 14.57
C ALA A 321 -26.10 9.80 14.42
N LYS A 322 -25.54 9.33 15.53
CA LYS A 322 -24.31 8.53 15.49
C LYS A 322 -24.70 7.13 14.99
N PRO A 323 -23.96 6.56 13.99
CA PRO A 323 -24.10 5.16 13.64
C PRO A 323 -23.91 4.26 14.88
N GLU A 324 -24.82 3.33 15.10
CA GLU A 324 -24.72 2.33 16.14
C GLU A 324 -24.26 1.02 15.49
N GLU A 325 -23.03 0.61 15.72
CA GLU A 325 -22.52 -0.66 15.23
C GLU A 325 -22.99 -1.78 16.16
N ILE A 326 -23.71 -2.75 15.61
CA ILE A 326 -24.32 -3.88 16.35
C ILE A 326 -23.55 -5.20 16.14
N ALA A 327 -22.77 -5.25 15.07
CA ALA A 327 -21.80 -6.29 14.74
C ALA A 327 -20.78 -5.68 13.77
N PRO A 328 -19.63 -6.29 13.54
CA PRO A 328 -18.62 -5.76 12.62
C PRO A 328 -19.22 -5.41 11.27
N ASP A 329 -19.07 -4.16 10.83
CA ASP A 329 -19.59 -3.62 9.58
C ASP A 329 -21.12 -3.69 9.41
N VAL A 330 -21.87 -3.86 10.53
CA VAL A 330 -23.34 -3.86 10.58
C VAL A 330 -23.83 -2.78 11.53
N PHE A 331 -24.68 -1.90 11.04
CA PHE A 331 -25.10 -0.69 11.74
C PHE A 331 -26.62 -0.61 11.88
N ARG A 332 -27.07 0.03 12.95
CA ARG A 332 -28.42 0.41 13.16
C ARG A 332 -28.62 1.91 12.88
N SER A 333 -29.66 2.24 12.12
CA SER A 333 -30.10 3.62 11.88
C SER A 333 -31.63 3.69 12.04
N GLY A 334 -32.08 4.16 13.20
CA GLY A 334 -33.49 4.07 13.57
C GLY A 334 -33.99 2.61 13.61
N ASP A 335 -34.96 2.27 12.80
CA ASP A 335 -35.49 0.88 12.69
C ASP A 335 -34.92 0.13 11.48
N LYS A 336 -33.87 0.66 10.83
CA LYS A 336 -33.17 0.05 9.69
C LYS A 336 -31.91 -0.65 10.13
N ILE A 337 -31.58 -1.74 9.44
CA ILE A 337 -30.27 -2.41 9.51
C ILE A 337 -29.48 -2.07 8.25
N LEU A 338 -28.31 -1.51 8.44
CA LEU A 338 -27.38 -1.16 7.38
C LEU A 338 -26.13 -2.04 7.49
N TYR A 339 -25.50 -2.35 6.36
CA TYR A 339 -24.30 -3.18 6.37
C TYR A 339 -23.36 -2.85 5.19
N LEU A 340 -22.09 -3.19 5.36
CA LEU A 340 -21.11 -3.07 4.31
C LEU A 340 -20.99 -4.36 3.50
N SER A 341 -20.81 -4.20 2.21
CA SER A 341 -20.38 -5.28 1.31
C SER A 341 -19.32 -4.78 0.35
N VAL A 342 -18.42 -5.66 -0.07
CA VAL A 342 -17.25 -5.32 -0.88
C VAL A 342 -17.25 -6.15 -2.17
N SER A 343 -16.95 -5.50 -3.27
CA SER A 343 -16.65 -6.19 -4.52
C SER A 343 -15.30 -5.74 -5.07
N GLU A 344 -14.50 -6.70 -5.50
CA GLU A 344 -13.18 -6.47 -6.06
C GLU A 344 -13.02 -7.15 -7.40
N SER A 345 -12.35 -6.48 -8.32
CA SER A 345 -11.93 -7.09 -9.57
C SER A 345 -10.41 -7.19 -9.63
N TRP A 346 -9.91 -8.40 -9.87
CA TRP A 346 -8.50 -8.70 -9.92
C TRP A 346 -8.06 -9.10 -11.32
N GLY A 347 -6.95 -8.55 -11.77
CA GLY A 347 -6.31 -8.95 -13.02
C GLY A 347 -5.23 -10.00 -12.77
N ARG A 348 -5.17 -11.03 -13.61
CA ARG A 348 -4.22 -12.15 -13.45
C ARG A 348 -2.74 -11.73 -13.27
N LYS A 349 -2.34 -10.61 -13.88
CA LYS A 349 -0.97 -10.07 -13.83
C LYS A 349 -0.87 -8.66 -13.29
N THR A 350 -2.00 -8.00 -13.09
CA THR A 350 -2.05 -6.57 -12.78
C THR A 350 -2.49 -6.27 -11.34
N GLY A 351 -2.80 -7.31 -10.56
CA GLY A 351 -3.27 -7.14 -9.19
C GLY A 351 -4.71 -6.63 -9.10
N LEU A 352 -5.01 -5.94 -8.02
CA LEU A 352 -6.31 -5.32 -7.79
C LEU A 352 -6.54 -4.20 -8.82
N ARG A 353 -7.67 -4.25 -9.53
CA ARG A 353 -8.05 -3.28 -10.57
C ARG A 353 -9.11 -2.31 -10.11
N ASN A 354 -10.08 -2.81 -9.36
CA ASN A 354 -11.18 -2.01 -8.86
C ASN A 354 -11.64 -2.57 -7.52
N ARG A 355 -11.95 -1.69 -6.59
CA ARG A 355 -12.64 -2.00 -5.34
C ARG A 355 -13.87 -1.14 -5.24
N LYS A 356 -14.98 -1.74 -4.82
CA LYS A 356 -16.21 -1.05 -4.46
C LYS A 356 -16.62 -1.45 -3.06
N THR A 357 -16.94 -0.48 -2.24
CA THR A 357 -17.55 -0.69 -0.92
C THR A 357 -18.96 -0.11 -0.97
N HIS A 358 -19.94 -0.96 -0.73
CA HIS A 358 -21.33 -0.59 -0.72
C HIS A 358 -21.85 -0.52 0.70
N LEU A 359 -22.48 0.58 1.06
CA LEU A 359 -23.37 0.66 2.22
C LEU A 359 -24.79 0.31 1.74
N ARG A 360 -25.37 -0.74 2.32
CA ARG A 360 -26.69 -1.26 1.95
C ARG A 360 -27.63 -1.25 3.12
N GLU A 361 -28.94 -1.14 2.85
CA GLU A 361 -30.03 -1.40 3.79
C GLU A 361 -30.51 -2.85 3.62
N LEU A 362 -30.61 -3.62 4.70
CA LEU A 362 -31.11 -5.00 4.66
C LEU A 362 -32.62 -5.00 4.37
N ASP A 363 -33.02 -5.58 3.24
CA ASP A 363 -34.36 -5.47 2.72
C ASP A 363 -35.36 -6.27 3.55
N GLY A 364 -36.48 -5.58 3.90
CA GLY A 364 -37.62 -6.18 4.57
C GLY A 364 -37.39 -6.57 6.04
N ILE A 365 -36.30 -6.06 6.67
CA ILE A 365 -35.98 -6.35 8.07
C ILE A 365 -36.00 -5.06 8.88
N ARG A 366 -36.69 -5.09 10.02
CA ARG A 366 -36.67 -4.01 11.01
C ARG A 366 -35.70 -4.34 12.13
N ALA A 367 -34.95 -3.35 12.58
CA ALA A 367 -34.02 -3.50 13.70
C ALA A 367 -34.73 -3.95 14.99
N SER A 368 -35.95 -3.49 15.21
CA SER A 368 -36.79 -3.88 16.38
C SER A 368 -37.21 -5.36 16.38
N GLU A 369 -37.25 -6.00 15.21
CA GLU A 369 -37.63 -7.41 15.05
C GLU A 369 -36.44 -8.35 15.05
N LEU A 370 -35.22 -7.80 14.94
CA LEU A 370 -33.98 -8.58 14.81
C LEU A 370 -33.48 -9.05 16.18
N ARG A 371 -33.31 -10.37 16.34
CA ARG A 371 -32.85 -10.98 17.58
C ARG A 371 -31.63 -11.85 17.37
N LYS A 372 -30.60 -11.62 18.17
CA LYS A 372 -29.41 -12.49 18.20
C LYS A 372 -29.80 -13.83 18.81
N LEU A 373 -29.50 -14.93 18.14
CA LEU A 373 -29.75 -16.25 18.67
C LEU A 373 -28.68 -16.59 19.73
N PRO A 374 -29.06 -17.28 20.83
CA PRO A 374 -28.09 -17.81 21.75
C PRO A 374 -27.28 -18.90 21.05
N GLY A 375 -25.99 -18.87 21.20
CA GLY A 375 -25.08 -19.84 20.65
C GLY A 375 -23.75 -19.76 21.35
N ALA A 376 -22.88 -20.77 21.18
CA ALA A 376 -21.49 -20.61 21.54
C ALA A 376 -21.01 -19.32 20.89
N ALA A 377 -20.24 -18.51 21.63
CA ALA A 377 -19.64 -17.31 21.09
C ALA A 377 -18.85 -17.72 19.86
N LEU A 378 -19.47 -17.55 18.69
CA LEU A 378 -18.77 -17.79 17.42
C LEU A 378 -17.69 -16.73 17.38
N GLY A 379 -16.44 -17.13 17.59
CA GLY A 379 -15.31 -16.22 17.47
C GLY A 379 -15.19 -15.59 16.08
N PHE A 380 -16.15 -15.91 15.17
CA PHE A 380 -16.13 -15.57 13.77
C PHE A 380 -17.40 -14.90 13.27
N GLY A 381 -18.38 -14.62 14.12
CA GLY A 381 -19.62 -13.98 13.76
C GLY A 381 -20.78 -14.32 14.70
N SER A 382 -21.99 -13.99 14.28
CA SER A 382 -23.20 -14.23 15.08
C SER A 382 -24.40 -14.55 14.21
N VAL A 383 -25.32 -15.37 14.74
CA VAL A 383 -26.55 -15.75 14.05
C VAL A 383 -27.71 -14.92 14.60
N TRP A 384 -28.53 -14.40 13.71
CA TRP A 384 -29.67 -13.53 14.02
C TRP A 384 -30.95 -14.04 13.36
N GLN A 385 -32.07 -13.66 13.90
CA GLN A 385 -33.41 -14.04 13.40
C GLN A 385 -34.33 -12.83 13.34
N SER A 386 -35.09 -12.73 12.26
CA SER A 386 -36.25 -11.83 12.13
C SER A 386 -37.40 -12.61 11.50
N GLY A 387 -38.49 -12.82 12.25
CA GLY A 387 -39.59 -13.66 11.82
C GLY A 387 -39.12 -15.10 11.46
N SER A 388 -39.35 -15.50 10.21
CA SER A 388 -38.89 -16.80 9.68
C SER A 388 -37.55 -16.77 8.97
N ARG A 389 -36.93 -15.60 8.83
CA ARG A 389 -35.64 -15.42 8.18
C ARG A 389 -34.50 -15.48 9.20
N TYR A 390 -33.36 -16.04 8.77
CA TYR A 390 -32.17 -16.21 9.60
C TYR A 390 -30.97 -15.59 8.89
N PHE A 391 -30.11 -14.94 9.66
CA PHE A 391 -28.96 -14.21 9.14
C PHE A 391 -27.71 -14.58 9.90
N TYR A 392 -26.60 -14.68 9.18
CA TYR A 392 -25.26 -14.76 9.73
C TYR A 392 -24.59 -13.40 9.56
N PHE A 393 -24.20 -12.79 10.66
CA PHE A 393 -23.40 -11.57 10.68
C PHE A 393 -21.94 -11.98 10.82
N ASP A 394 -21.16 -11.68 9.79
CA ASP A 394 -19.79 -12.15 9.64
C ASP A 394 -18.80 -11.36 10.49
N ALA A 395 -17.84 -12.06 11.07
CA ALA A 395 -16.65 -11.48 11.72
C ALA A 395 -15.33 -12.11 11.24
N LEU A 396 -15.36 -12.93 10.16
CA LEU A 396 -14.16 -13.52 9.53
C LEU A 396 -13.46 -12.53 8.60
N GLY A 397 -14.24 -11.66 7.98
CA GLY A 397 -13.75 -10.69 7.04
C GLY A 397 -13.36 -11.26 5.67
N SER A 398 -12.93 -10.37 4.78
CA SER A 398 -12.61 -10.69 3.39
C SER A 398 -11.44 -11.66 3.21
N SER A 399 -10.51 -11.71 4.16
CA SER A 399 -9.41 -12.68 4.18
C SER A 399 -9.89 -14.12 4.22
N GLN A 400 -11.13 -14.36 4.72
CA GLN A 400 -11.78 -15.66 4.82
C GLN A 400 -12.82 -15.89 3.69
N LEU A 401 -12.76 -15.15 2.59
CA LEU A 401 -13.67 -15.19 1.44
C LEU A 401 -15.04 -14.53 1.66
N MET A 402 -15.29 -13.93 2.80
CA MET A 402 -16.52 -13.18 3.07
C MET A 402 -16.42 -11.78 2.45
N ARG A 403 -17.44 -11.38 1.70
CA ARG A 403 -17.47 -10.09 1.01
C ARG A 403 -18.61 -9.19 1.48
N SER A 404 -19.49 -9.72 2.29
CA SER A 404 -20.61 -9.03 2.87
C SER A 404 -20.61 -9.22 4.37
N ALA A 405 -21.00 -8.20 5.12
CA ALA A 405 -21.14 -8.32 6.56
C ALA A 405 -22.37 -9.15 6.95
N ILE A 406 -23.36 -9.31 6.05
CA ILE A 406 -24.56 -10.09 6.30
C ILE A 406 -24.77 -11.13 5.20
N TYR A 407 -25.04 -12.37 5.63
CA TYR A 407 -25.50 -13.48 4.80
C TYR A 407 -26.83 -13.98 5.30
N GLU A 408 -27.74 -14.38 4.40
CA GLU A 408 -28.96 -15.06 4.74
C GLU A 408 -28.71 -16.57 4.82
N LEU A 409 -29.26 -17.20 5.85
CA LEU A 409 -29.23 -18.65 6.06
C LEU A 409 -30.46 -19.29 5.47
N ARG A 410 -30.27 -20.35 4.73
CA ARG A 410 -31.33 -21.05 3.99
C ARG A 410 -32.56 -21.41 4.84
N ASP A 411 -32.36 -21.83 6.11
CA ASP A 411 -33.44 -22.29 6.97
C ASP A 411 -33.05 -22.33 8.46
N ALA A 412 -34.02 -22.64 9.32
CA ALA A 412 -33.82 -22.76 10.77
C ALA A 412 -32.83 -23.90 11.16
N ALA A 413 -32.68 -24.93 10.35
CA ALA A 413 -31.78 -26.02 10.64
C ALA A 413 -30.32 -25.55 10.41
N ALA A 414 -30.06 -24.86 9.30
CA ALA A 414 -28.78 -24.22 9.01
C ALA A 414 -28.42 -23.20 10.11
N ALA A 415 -29.38 -22.38 10.56
CA ALA A 415 -29.15 -21.41 11.64
C ALA A 415 -28.74 -22.09 12.95
N ARG A 416 -29.45 -23.16 13.35
CA ARG A 416 -29.10 -23.93 14.55
C ARG A 416 -27.76 -24.63 14.41
N GLN A 417 -27.47 -25.22 13.26
CA GLN A 417 -26.18 -25.85 12.99
C GLN A 417 -25.04 -24.84 13.14
N LEU A 418 -25.17 -23.68 12.50
CA LEU A 418 -24.14 -22.64 12.55
C LEU A 418 -23.99 -22.08 13.98
N ALA A 419 -25.08 -21.76 14.67
CA ALA A 419 -25.08 -21.26 16.03
C ALA A 419 -24.47 -22.25 17.05
N ALA A 420 -24.55 -23.57 16.78
CA ALA A 420 -23.96 -24.61 17.61
C ALA A 420 -22.48 -24.90 17.28
N SER A 421 -21.95 -24.36 16.18
CA SER A 421 -20.57 -24.61 15.76
C SER A 421 -19.59 -23.80 16.63
N PRO A 422 -18.69 -24.43 17.39
CA PRO A 422 -17.77 -23.70 18.26
C PRO A 422 -16.66 -22.96 17.50
N ASN A 423 -16.31 -23.45 16.33
CA ASN A 423 -15.30 -22.89 15.44
C ASN A 423 -15.73 -23.07 13.99
N LEU A 424 -15.47 -22.07 13.17
CA LEU A 424 -15.60 -22.12 11.72
C LEU A 424 -14.22 -22.09 11.08
N SER A 425 -13.98 -23.03 10.19
CA SER A 425 -12.80 -23.00 9.32
C SER A 425 -13.14 -22.33 7.97
N THR A 426 -12.11 -21.92 7.26
CA THR A 426 -12.26 -21.42 5.88
C THR A 426 -12.94 -22.44 4.97
N ASP A 427 -12.71 -23.75 5.20
CA ASP A 427 -13.31 -24.80 4.39
C ASP A 427 -14.79 -24.99 4.73
N ASP A 428 -15.20 -24.84 5.99
CA ASP A 428 -16.62 -24.85 6.39
C ASP A 428 -17.39 -23.72 5.71
N VAL A 429 -16.86 -22.49 5.81
CA VAL A 429 -17.47 -21.32 5.16
C VAL A 429 -17.58 -21.52 3.65
N ARG A 430 -16.52 -22.00 3.02
CA ARG A 430 -16.53 -22.32 1.59
C ARG A 430 -17.55 -23.40 1.24
N GLY A 431 -17.71 -24.38 2.09
CA GLY A 431 -18.74 -25.42 1.99
C GLY A 431 -20.15 -24.85 2.07
N PHE A 432 -20.42 -23.97 3.03
CA PHE A 432 -21.72 -23.33 3.20
C PHE A 432 -22.10 -22.42 2.03
N LEU A 433 -21.14 -21.64 1.50
CA LEU A 433 -21.37 -20.83 0.31
C LEU A 433 -21.64 -21.69 -0.93
N LYS A 434 -20.88 -22.77 -1.15
CA LYS A 434 -21.07 -23.68 -2.29
C LYS A 434 -22.38 -24.45 -2.24
N SER A 435 -22.85 -24.79 -1.06
CA SER A 435 -24.11 -25.53 -0.86
C SER A 435 -25.35 -24.63 -0.86
N GLY A 436 -25.19 -23.30 -0.96
CA GLY A 436 -26.29 -22.36 -0.79
C GLY A 436 -26.87 -22.36 0.63
N THR A 437 -26.09 -22.78 1.62
CA THR A 437 -26.48 -22.66 3.03
C THR A 437 -26.34 -21.24 3.53
N LEU A 438 -25.33 -20.51 3.01
CA LEU A 438 -25.12 -19.08 3.14
C LEU A 438 -25.24 -18.42 1.77
N GLU A 439 -26.07 -17.40 1.64
CA GLU A 439 -26.16 -16.55 0.46
C GLU A 439 -26.01 -15.10 0.88
N GLU A 440 -25.44 -14.24 0.03
CA GLU A 440 -25.36 -12.82 0.35
C GLU A 440 -26.77 -12.26 0.58
N ALA A 441 -26.98 -11.57 1.69
CA ALA A 441 -28.28 -11.01 2.00
C ALA A 441 -28.68 -9.94 0.97
N GLU A 442 -29.93 -9.94 0.55
CA GLU A 442 -30.46 -8.89 -0.32
C GLU A 442 -30.54 -7.56 0.41
N GLY A 443 -30.15 -6.50 -0.29
CA GLY A 443 -30.18 -5.16 0.28
C GLY A 443 -30.12 -4.06 -0.75
N THR A 444 -30.85 -2.99 -0.46
CA THR A 444 -30.88 -1.78 -1.27
C THR A 444 -29.62 -0.95 -1.06
N GLY A 445 -28.91 -0.62 -2.14
CA GLY A 445 -27.71 0.21 -2.10
C GLY A 445 -28.04 1.65 -1.74
N LEU A 446 -27.32 2.22 -0.77
CA LEU A 446 -27.48 3.61 -0.31
C LEU A 446 -26.27 4.49 -0.71
N ALA A 447 -25.07 3.97 -0.59
CA ALA A 447 -23.83 4.66 -0.95
C ALA A 447 -22.81 3.67 -1.52
N THR A 448 -21.92 4.15 -2.38
CA THR A 448 -20.86 3.33 -2.98
C THR A 448 -19.57 4.12 -3.10
N ALA A 449 -18.54 3.69 -2.39
CA ALA A 449 -17.17 4.14 -2.59
C ALA A 449 -16.50 3.29 -3.68
N VAL A 450 -15.81 3.93 -4.62
CA VAL A 450 -15.18 3.25 -5.77
C VAL A 450 -13.77 3.75 -5.95
N THR A 451 -12.79 2.84 -5.98
CA THR A 451 -11.42 3.13 -6.43
C THR A 451 -11.05 2.25 -7.61
N ASP A 452 -10.65 2.90 -8.71
CA ASP A 452 -10.10 2.27 -9.90
C ASP A 452 -8.56 2.34 -9.85
N TYR A 453 -7.92 1.22 -9.49
CA TYR A 453 -6.46 1.16 -9.35
C TYR A 453 -5.75 1.19 -10.69
N ARG A 454 -4.73 2.04 -10.81
CA ARG A 454 -3.90 2.13 -12.01
C ARG A 454 -3.11 0.84 -12.19
N THR A 455 -3.40 0.13 -13.25
CA THR A 455 -2.66 -1.08 -13.61
C THR A 455 -1.48 -0.70 -14.51
N TYR A 456 -0.27 -0.77 -13.97
CA TYR A 456 0.95 -0.63 -14.77
C TYR A 456 1.13 -1.87 -15.67
N GLY A 457 0.56 -1.90 -16.85
CA GLY A 457 0.75 -3.08 -17.69
C GLY A 457 0.12 -3.05 -19.07
N ASN A 458 -0.74 -2.11 -19.39
CA ASN A 458 -1.48 -2.13 -20.66
C ASN A 458 -0.84 -1.33 -21.81
N LEU A 459 0.15 -0.46 -21.51
CA LEU A 459 0.76 0.38 -22.54
C LEU A 459 1.47 -0.41 -23.65
N PRO A 460 2.30 -1.43 -23.35
CA PRO A 460 2.99 -2.19 -24.40
C PRO A 460 2.04 -2.96 -25.33
N TYR A 461 0.95 -3.50 -24.81
CA TYR A 461 0.01 -4.30 -25.59
C TYR A 461 -0.84 -3.46 -26.55
N TRP A 462 -1.23 -2.26 -26.13
CA TRP A 462 -1.94 -1.32 -27.00
C TRP A 462 -1.04 -0.81 -28.12
N ILE A 463 0.22 -0.53 -27.83
CA ILE A 463 1.19 -0.11 -28.83
C ILE A 463 1.45 -1.27 -29.81
N ILE A 464 1.68 -2.47 -29.32
CA ILE A 464 1.90 -3.67 -30.13
C ILE A 464 0.65 -3.98 -30.97
N GLY A 465 -0.54 -3.93 -30.37
CA GLY A 465 -1.82 -4.13 -31.06
C GLY A 465 -2.09 -3.06 -32.11
N GLY A 466 -1.83 -1.79 -31.81
CA GLY A 466 -1.96 -0.68 -32.74
C GLY A 466 -1.00 -0.77 -33.92
N LEU A 467 0.25 -1.14 -33.69
CA LEU A 467 1.24 -1.37 -34.72
C LEU A 467 0.87 -2.58 -35.61
N PHE A 468 0.38 -3.66 -35.01
CA PHE A 468 -0.11 -4.83 -35.74
C PHE A 468 -1.33 -4.51 -36.61
N LEU A 469 -2.30 -3.76 -36.06
CA LEU A 469 -3.47 -3.30 -36.82
C LEU A 469 -3.07 -2.38 -37.98
N ALA A 470 -2.18 -1.43 -37.76
CA ALA A 470 -1.65 -0.55 -38.84
C ALA A 470 -0.95 -1.36 -39.95
N PHE A 471 -0.20 -2.40 -39.56
CA PHE A 471 0.45 -3.29 -40.53
C PHE A 471 -0.58 -4.10 -41.32
N MET A 472 -1.60 -4.65 -40.69
CA MET A 472 -2.68 -5.39 -41.37
C MET A 472 -3.46 -4.49 -42.33
N LEU A 473 -3.77 -3.24 -41.93
CA LEU A 473 -4.43 -2.27 -42.79
C LEU A 473 -3.56 -1.88 -44.03
N MET A 474 -2.25 -1.76 -43.82
CA MET A 474 -1.31 -1.48 -44.91
C MET A 474 -1.21 -2.62 -45.93
N LEU A 475 -1.23 -3.89 -45.45
CA LEU A 475 -1.30 -5.07 -46.32
C LEU A 475 -2.63 -5.15 -47.10
N ALA A 476 -3.75 -4.86 -46.44
CA ALA A 476 -5.07 -4.84 -47.06
C ALA A 476 -5.18 -3.76 -48.16
N TYR A 477 -4.62 -2.57 -47.90
CA TYR A 477 -4.56 -1.49 -48.89
C TYR A 477 -3.72 -1.87 -50.11
N LYS A 478 -2.57 -2.54 -49.91
CA LYS A 478 -1.71 -3.02 -50.98
C LYS A 478 -2.39 -4.06 -51.88
N LYS A 479 -3.28 -4.86 -51.32
CA LYS A 479 -4.03 -5.90 -52.06
C LYS A 479 -5.10 -5.28 -52.94
N ARG A 480 -5.73 -4.16 -52.52
CA ARG A 480 -6.75 -3.42 -53.28
C ARG A 480 -6.18 -2.60 -54.45
N GLY A 481 -4.92 -2.22 -54.40
CA GLY A 481 -4.27 -1.45 -55.48
C GLY A 481 -3.68 -2.31 -56.60
N LYS A 482 -3.92 -3.63 -56.57
CA LYS A 482 -3.46 -4.58 -57.62
C LYS A 482 -4.62 -5.27 -58.38
N SER A 483 -5.86 -4.91 -58.09
CA SER A 483 -7.05 -5.33 -58.81
C SER A 483 -7.53 -4.30 -59.81
#